data_5191f2ee673ae4d979cde90e3cf191f5
#
_entry.id   5191f2ee673ae4d979cde90e3cf191f5
#
_cell.length_a   1.000
_cell.length_b   1.000
_cell.length_c   1.000
_cell.angle_alpha   90.00
_cell.angle_beta   90.00
_cell.angle_gamma   90.00
#
_symmetry.space_group_name_H-M   'P 1'
#
loop_
_entity.id
_entity.type
_entity.pdbx_description
1 polymer ?
#
loop_
_entity_poly.entity_id
_entity_poly.type
_entity_poly.pdbx_seq_one_letter_code
_entity_poly.pdbx_strand_id
1 'polypeptide(L)'
;MMGRYATLKKEFEFLVKIYGFEICLKQKHGAYYFIEWTNQNISIMALYDERVEDPITIRIYDADSLGTAYDAVEYKNEFEQRSGSPREKIRRAAEWLSNAIANKHIIV
;
A
#
# COMPACT_ATOMS: atom_id res chain seq x y z
N MET A 1 -10.58 -18.29 -5.62
CA MET A 1 -10.36 -17.28 -4.57
C MET A 1 -9.03 -16.59 -4.76
N MET A 2 -9.01 -15.27 -4.68
CA MET A 2 -7.79 -14.50 -4.89
C MET A 2 -6.98 -14.45 -3.59
N GLY A 3 -5.67 -14.76 -3.66
CA GLY A 3 -4.78 -14.64 -2.52
C GLY A 3 -4.51 -13.18 -2.14
N ARG A 4 -3.87 -12.96 -0.99
CA ARG A 4 -3.59 -11.61 -0.50
C ARG A 4 -2.68 -10.82 -1.44
N TYR A 5 -1.64 -11.46 -1.98
CA TYR A 5 -0.79 -10.79 -2.96
C TYR A 5 -1.55 -10.36 -4.20
N ALA A 6 -2.37 -11.26 -4.73
CA ALA A 6 -3.15 -10.95 -5.93
C ALA A 6 -4.12 -9.82 -5.68
N THR A 7 -4.72 -9.78 -4.49
CA THR A 7 -5.63 -8.71 -4.09
C THR A 7 -4.88 -7.37 -3.95
N LEU A 8 -3.76 -7.36 -3.25
CA LEU A 8 -2.92 -6.16 -3.12
C LEU A 8 -2.49 -5.66 -4.48
N LYS A 9 -1.96 -6.54 -5.31
CA LYS A 9 -1.49 -6.19 -6.64
C LYS A 9 -2.61 -5.61 -7.51
N LYS A 10 -3.80 -6.20 -7.45
CA LYS A 10 -4.94 -5.76 -8.25
C LYS A 10 -5.47 -4.41 -7.79
N GLU A 11 -5.68 -4.24 -6.50
CA GLU A 11 -6.29 -3.02 -5.97
C GLU A 11 -5.33 -1.82 -6.06
N PHE A 12 -4.03 -2.07 -6.02
CA PHE A 12 -3.01 -1.02 -6.16
C PHE A 12 -2.43 -0.91 -7.58
N GLU A 13 -3.00 -1.60 -8.58
CA GLU A 13 -2.44 -1.58 -9.94
C GLU A 13 -2.49 -0.20 -10.61
N PHE A 14 -3.32 0.73 -10.12
CA PHE A 14 -3.34 2.10 -10.63
C PHE A 14 -1.98 2.78 -10.48
N LEU A 15 -1.19 2.38 -9.48
CA LEU A 15 0.18 2.89 -9.33
C LEU A 15 1.02 2.58 -10.56
N VAL A 16 0.87 1.38 -11.12
CA VAL A 16 1.59 0.96 -12.32
C VAL A 16 0.98 1.57 -13.57
N LYS A 17 -0.34 1.46 -13.72
CA LYS A 17 -1.03 1.82 -14.97
C LYS A 17 -1.18 3.32 -15.17
N ILE A 18 -1.41 4.07 -14.10
CA ILE A 18 -1.66 5.51 -14.19
C ILE A 18 -0.39 6.30 -13.88
N TYR A 19 0.35 5.89 -12.86
CA TYR A 19 1.49 6.66 -12.35
C TYR A 19 2.86 6.11 -12.73
N GLY A 20 2.91 4.98 -13.44
CA GLY A 20 4.16 4.43 -13.95
C GLY A 20 5.10 3.81 -12.92
N PHE A 21 4.57 3.42 -11.76
CA PHE A 21 5.37 2.72 -10.75
C PHE A 21 5.71 1.30 -11.22
N GLU A 22 6.79 0.76 -10.66
CA GLU A 22 7.18 -0.63 -10.87
C GLU A 22 7.17 -1.36 -9.52
N ILE A 23 6.83 -2.63 -9.54
CA ILE A 23 6.94 -3.48 -8.36
C ILE A 23 8.42 -3.82 -8.17
N CYS A 24 8.99 -3.42 -7.05
CA CYS A 24 10.40 -3.67 -6.75
C CYS A 24 10.60 -4.73 -5.66
N LEU A 25 9.57 -5.03 -4.87
CA LEU A 25 9.64 -6.00 -3.80
C LEU A 25 8.29 -6.65 -3.59
N LYS A 26 8.30 -7.96 -3.36
CA LYS A 26 7.11 -8.74 -3.06
C LYS A 26 7.52 -9.86 -2.12
N GLN A 27 7.03 -9.82 -0.88
CA GLN A 27 7.42 -10.78 0.14
C GLN A 27 6.24 -11.24 0.99
N LYS A 28 6.39 -12.46 1.53
CA LYS A 28 5.50 -13.02 2.53
C LYS A 28 6.34 -13.56 3.68
N HIS A 29 6.04 -13.12 4.90
CA HIS A 29 6.65 -13.62 6.12
C HIS A 29 5.56 -14.05 7.09
N GLY A 30 5.28 -15.36 7.16
CA GLY A 30 4.21 -15.87 8.01
C GLY A 30 2.86 -15.28 7.63
N ALA A 31 2.29 -14.46 8.50
CA ALA A 31 1.01 -13.79 8.28
C ALA A 31 1.14 -12.43 7.58
N TYR A 32 2.36 -12.01 7.29
CA TYR A 32 2.61 -10.75 6.59
C TYR A 32 2.68 -10.94 5.10
N TYR A 33 2.00 -10.05 4.37
CA TYR A 33 2.12 -9.95 2.91
C TYR A 33 2.44 -8.51 2.60
N PHE A 34 3.48 -8.25 1.81
CA PHE A 34 3.74 -6.89 1.40
C PHE A 34 4.30 -6.78 -0.02
N ILE A 35 3.96 -5.66 -0.64
CA ILE A 35 4.43 -5.30 -1.97
C ILE A 35 4.92 -3.87 -1.89
N GLU A 36 6.05 -3.60 -2.53
CA GLU A 36 6.60 -2.27 -2.67
C GLU A 36 6.61 -1.87 -4.13
N TRP A 37 6.10 -0.69 -4.39
CA TRP A 37 6.14 -0.05 -5.71
C TRP A 37 7.05 1.14 -5.63
N THR A 38 7.81 1.39 -6.68
CA THR A 38 8.73 2.51 -6.74
C THR A 38 8.66 3.23 -8.08
N ASN A 39 8.92 4.51 -8.04
CA ASN A 39 9.26 5.31 -9.21
C ASN A 39 10.57 6.02 -8.92
N GLN A 40 10.92 7.06 -9.72
CA GLN A 40 12.18 7.78 -9.53
C GLN A 40 12.21 8.62 -8.25
N ASN A 41 11.04 8.95 -7.69
CA ASN A 41 10.92 9.93 -6.61
C ASN A 41 10.56 9.30 -5.27
N ILE A 42 9.68 8.32 -5.26
CA ILE A 42 9.18 7.74 -4.02
C ILE A 42 9.00 6.23 -4.12
N SER A 43 8.93 5.59 -2.96
CA SER A 43 8.55 4.19 -2.82
C SER A 43 7.30 4.11 -1.96
N ILE A 44 6.36 3.27 -2.37
CA ILE A 44 5.11 3.03 -1.66
C ILE A 44 5.05 1.57 -1.30
N MET A 45 4.86 1.26 -0.01
CA MET A 45 4.72 -0.11 0.45
C MET A 45 3.33 -0.31 1.04
N ALA A 46 2.64 -1.36 0.61
CA ALA A 46 1.41 -1.82 1.21
C ALA A 46 1.67 -3.14 1.93
N LEU A 47 1.33 -3.19 3.20
CA LEU A 47 1.50 -4.36 4.05
C LEU A 47 0.15 -4.83 4.56
N TYR A 48 -0.08 -6.12 4.51
CA TYR A 48 -1.26 -6.76 5.08
C TYR A 48 -0.83 -7.79 6.11
N ASP A 49 -1.25 -7.61 7.37
CA ASP A 49 -0.97 -8.54 8.46
C ASP A 49 -2.28 -9.21 8.90
N GLU A 50 -2.41 -10.50 8.63
CA GLU A 50 -3.64 -11.24 8.93
C GLU A 50 -3.90 -11.43 10.43
N ARG A 51 -2.92 -11.15 11.28
CA ARG A 51 -3.02 -11.40 12.72
C ARG A 51 -3.66 -10.28 13.52
N VAL A 52 -3.82 -9.11 12.91
CA VAL A 52 -4.27 -7.92 13.62
C VAL A 52 -5.60 -7.43 13.08
N GLU A 53 -6.30 -6.64 13.91
CA GLU A 53 -7.61 -6.10 13.59
C GLU A 53 -7.55 -5.04 12.48
N ASP A 54 -6.48 -4.24 12.49
CA ASP A 54 -6.24 -3.20 11.50
C ASP A 54 -5.09 -3.65 10.58
N PRO A 55 -5.39 -4.55 9.61
CA PRO A 55 -4.35 -5.30 8.92
C PRO A 55 -3.55 -4.51 7.90
N ILE A 56 -4.07 -3.38 7.40
CA ILE A 56 -3.44 -2.64 6.31
C ILE A 56 -2.56 -1.52 6.84
N THR A 57 -1.33 -1.47 6.36
CA THR A 57 -0.41 -0.34 6.57
C THR A 57 0.12 0.09 5.22
N ILE A 58 0.06 1.39 4.94
CA ILE A 58 0.69 1.97 3.76
C ILE A 58 1.80 2.89 4.24
N ARG A 59 3.01 2.68 3.74
CA ARG A 59 4.16 3.51 4.04
C ARG A 59 4.69 4.12 2.76
N ILE A 60 5.06 5.38 2.85
CA ILE A 60 5.56 6.14 1.72
C ILE A 60 6.94 6.69 2.11
N TYR A 61 7.91 6.42 1.26
CA TYR A 61 9.31 6.79 1.50
C TYR A 61 9.80 7.64 0.35
N ASP A 62 10.72 8.55 0.66
CA ASP A 62 11.54 9.17 -0.36
C ASP A 62 12.47 8.12 -0.95
N ALA A 63 12.52 8.02 -2.27
CA ALA A 63 13.35 7.03 -2.97
C ALA A 63 14.84 7.21 -2.65
N ASP A 64 15.27 8.43 -2.33
CA ASP A 64 16.66 8.74 -2.00
C ASP A 64 17.04 8.44 -0.55
N SER A 65 16.09 8.03 0.27
CA SER A 65 16.32 7.82 1.70
C SER A 65 17.04 6.52 2.05
N LEU A 66 17.41 5.71 1.06
CA LEU A 66 18.11 4.43 1.22
C LEU A 66 17.39 3.45 2.15
N GLY A 67 16.07 3.46 2.08
CA GLY A 67 15.23 2.57 2.88
C GLY A 67 14.93 3.06 4.28
N THR A 68 15.45 4.22 4.67
CA THR A 68 15.08 4.85 5.92
C THR A 68 13.72 5.51 5.77
N ALA A 69 12.79 5.25 6.68
CA ALA A 69 11.50 5.91 6.69
C ALA A 69 11.72 7.41 6.88
N TYR A 70 11.38 8.20 5.88
CA TYR A 70 11.57 9.62 5.86
C TYR A 70 10.25 10.26 5.51
N ASP A 71 9.70 11.05 6.42
CA ASP A 71 8.38 11.66 6.29
C ASP A 71 7.31 10.66 5.86
N ALA A 72 7.35 9.47 6.45
CA ALA A 72 6.42 8.40 6.10
C ALA A 72 4.99 8.79 6.47
N VAL A 73 4.13 8.77 5.47
CA VAL A 73 2.70 8.90 5.69
C VAL A 73 2.15 7.48 5.83
N GLU A 74 1.53 7.19 6.96
CA GLU A 74 0.95 5.88 7.20
C GLU A 74 -0.57 5.95 7.10
N TYR A 75 -1.12 5.01 6.37
CA TYR A 75 -2.55 4.77 6.40
C TYR A 75 -2.88 4.00 7.69
N LYS A 76 -3.61 4.66 8.57
CA LYS A 76 -4.10 4.08 9.82
C LYS A 76 -5.56 4.39 10.00
N ASN A 77 -6.37 3.94 9.08
CA ASN A 77 -7.80 4.12 9.20
C ASN A 77 -8.41 2.94 9.97
N GLU A 78 -8.18 2.92 11.28
CA GLU A 78 -8.68 1.89 12.17
C GLU A 78 -10.18 1.70 12.05
N PHE A 79 -10.87 2.78 11.90
CA PHE A 79 -12.33 2.77 11.87
C PHE A 79 -12.86 2.00 10.67
N GLU A 80 -12.31 2.23 9.50
CA GLU A 80 -12.76 1.57 8.29
C GLU A 80 -12.28 0.13 8.18
N GLN A 81 -11.17 -0.21 8.82
CA GLN A 81 -10.61 -1.55 8.75
C GLN A 81 -11.35 -2.57 9.60
N ARG A 82 -12.18 -2.11 10.53
CA ARG A 82 -12.93 -3.00 11.44
C ARG A 82 -14.06 -3.77 10.78
N SER A 83 -14.49 -3.35 9.62
CA SER A 83 -15.60 -3.98 8.93
C SER A 83 -15.22 -4.42 7.53
N GLY A 84 -15.90 -5.44 7.05
CA GLY A 84 -15.73 -5.93 5.70
C GLY A 84 -14.73 -7.06 5.56
N SER A 85 -14.67 -7.62 4.36
CA SER A 85 -13.74 -8.67 4.00
C SER A 85 -12.33 -8.12 3.86
N PRO A 86 -11.30 -8.98 3.85
CA PRO A 86 -9.94 -8.55 3.54
C PRO A 86 -9.84 -7.77 2.22
N ARG A 87 -10.56 -8.22 1.20
CA ARG A 87 -10.57 -7.53 -0.10
C ARG A 87 -11.13 -6.12 0.01
N GLU A 88 -12.22 -5.95 0.76
CA GLU A 88 -12.83 -4.63 0.97
C GLU A 88 -11.90 -3.70 1.73
N LYS A 89 -11.22 -4.22 2.75
CA LYS A 89 -10.24 -3.45 3.52
C LYS A 89 -9.09 -2.98 2.64
N ILE A 90 -8.55 -3.87 1.82
CA ILE A 90 -7.49 -3.54 0.88
C ILE A 90 -7.95 -2.49 -0.13
N ARG A 91 -9.17 -2.64 -0.66
CA ARG A 91 -9.73 -1.68 -1.61
C ARG A 91 -9.87 -0.29 -1.01
N ARG A 92 -10.35 -0.18 0.23
CA ARG A 92 -10.47 1.12 0.90
C ARG A 92 -9.11 1.80 1.07
N ALA A 93 -8.10 1.03 1.42
CA ALA A 93 -6.75 1.56 1.53
C ALA A 93 -6.23 2.06 0.19
N ALA A 94 -6.49 1.31 -0.88
CA ALA A 94 -6.11 1.72 -2.23
C ALA A 94 -6.85 2.98 -2.68
N GLU A 95 -8.13 3.09 -2.36
CA GLU A 95 -8.92 4.29 -2.66
C GLU A 95 -8.39 5.51 -1.90
N TRP A 96 -8.03 5.33 -0.63
CA TRP A 96 -7.42 6.41 0.15
C TRP A 96 -6.14 6.90 -0.52
N LEU A 97 -5.28 6.00 -0.92
CA LEU A 97 -4.02 6.34 -1.57
C LEU A 97 -4.26 7.04 -2.90
N SER A 98 -5.16 6.51 -3.71
CA SER A 98 -5.52 7.10 -5.00
C SER A 98 -6.02 8.53 -4.85
N ASN A 99 -6.88 8.77 -3.87
CA ASN A 99 -7.40 10.11 -3.58
C ASN A 99 -6.31 11.05 -3.06
N ALA A 100 -5.43 10.55 -2.21
CA ALA A 100 -4.33 11.34 -1.67
C ALA A 100 -3.37 11.81 -2.79
N ILE A 101 -3.10 10.94 -3.76
CA ILE A 101 -2.29 11.30 -4.92
C ILE A 101 -3.03 12.29 -5.83
N ALA A 102 -4.31 12.03 -6.11
CA ALA A 102 -5.11 12.89 -6.96
C ALA A 102 -5.26 14.30 -6.37
N ASN A 103 -5.36 14.41 -5.05
CA ASN A 103 -5.49 15.68 -4.34
C ASN A 103 -4.14 16.31 -3.98
N LYS A 104 -3.05 15.73 -4.45
CA LYS A 104 -1.66 16.20 -4.24
C LYS A 104 -1.25 16.28 -2.76
N HIS A 105 -1.87 15.48 -1.91
CA HIS A 105 -1.39 15.28 -0.54
C HIS A 105 -0.12 14.43 -0.54
N ILE A 106 0.03 13.59 -1.58
CA ILE A 106 1.21 12.79 -1.84
C ILE A 106 1.67 13.13 -3.25
N ILE A 107 2.91 13.56 -3.37
CA ILE A 107 3.51 13.91 -4.66
C ILE A 107 4.30 12.71 -5.18
N VAL A 108 3.95 12.23 -6.33
CA VAL A 108 4.59 11.05 -6.95
C VAL A 108 5.52 11.37 -8.11
#